data_f26fadd8b999109210a9b7d2c1e8cea1
#
_entry.id   f26fadd8b999109210a9b7d2c1e8cea1
#
_cell.length_a   1.000
_cell.length_b   1.000
_cell.length_c   1.000
_cell.angle_alpha   90.00
_cell.angle_beta   90.00
_cell.angle_gamma   90.00
#
_symmetry.space_group_name_H-M   'P 1'
#
loop_
_entity.id
_entity.type
_entity.pdbx_description
1 polymer ?
#
loop_
_entity_poly.entity_id
_entity_poly.type
_entity_poly.pdbx_seq_one_letter_code
_entity_poly.pdbx_strand_id
1 'polypeptide(L)'
;MKIIKKMFLAVVMLFAFASCMSGPINLTGSVAPINSSQKKVLVAYYPEHAGKWRSDLETSFGIRKWKINEIGFWEVEQTNLRKRSETFLIVVDKMIKENHQSMLGGTFFSGNISVYDLRTGNKIINYNLSTEESFDVTTRLAKALGGLVTK
;
A
#
# COMPACT_ATOMS: atom_id res chain seq x y z
N MET A 1 9.00 -26.97 37.39
CA MET A 1 7.75 -27.02 36.56
C MET A 1 7.12 -25.66 36.29
N LYS A 2 7.08 -24.70 37.20
CA LYS A 2 6.47 -23.35 36.96
C LYS A 2 7.26 -22.47 35.94
N ILE A 3 8.58 -22.58 35.89
CA ILE A 3 9.45 -21.79 35.01
C ILE A 3 9.30 -22.25 33.55
N ILE A 4 9.22 -23.56 33.32
CA ILE A 4 9.08 -24.14 31.98
C ILE A 4 7.74 -23.74 31.34
N LYS A 5 6.64 -23.71 32.13
CA LYS A 5 5.34 -23.24 31.65
C LYS A 5 5.34 -21.75 31.25
N LYS A 6 6.07 -20.90 32.01
CA LYS A 6 6.19 -19.47 31.68
C LYS A 6 7.03 -19.23 30.43
N MET A 7 8.12 -19.99 30.24
CA MET A 7 8.92 -19.93 29.00
C MET A 7 8.14 -20.42 27.79
N PHE A 8 7.37 -21.51 27.93
CA PHE A 8 6.56 -22.02 26.83
C PHE A 8 5.46 -21.02 26.41
N LEU A 9 4.82 -20.35 27.37
CA LEU A 9 3.82 -19.32 27.09
C LEU A 9 4.44 -18.09 26.38
N ALA A 10 5.64 -17.66 26.78
CA ALA A 10 6.36 -16.57 26.17
C ALA A 10 6.78 -16.89 24.72
N VAL A 11 7.23 -18.11 24.45
CA VAL A 11 7.59 -18.57 23.11
C VAL A 11 6.35 -18.67 22.20
N VAL A 12 5.24 -19.19 22.71
CA VAL A 12 3.97 -19.26 21.95
C VAL A 12 3.43 -17.86 21.63
N MET A 13 3.52 -16.91 22.57
CA MET A 13 3.17 -15.51 22.31
C MET A 13 4.05 -14.86 21.25
N LEU A 14 5.37 -15.10 21.25
CA LEU A 14 6.30 -14.61 20.24
C LEU A 14 5.97 -15.15 18.84
N PHE A 15 5.60 -16.43 18.71
CA PHE A 15 5.17 -17.01 17.43
C PHE A 15 3.80 -16.51 16.97
N ALA A 16 2.87 -16.19 17.87
CA ALA A 16 1.57 -15.62 17.52
C ALA A 16 1.70 -14.21 16.94
N PHE A 17 2.68 -13.40 17.37
CA PHE A 17 2.94 -12.08 16.78
C PHE A 17 3.72 -12.15 15.46
N ALA A 18 4.49 -13.21 15.22
CA ALA A 18 5.25 -13.36 13.96
C ALA A 18 4.37 -13.76 12.77
N SER A 19 3.18 -14.31 13.00
CA SER A 19 2.30 -14.80 11.92
C SER A 19 1.40 -13.72 11.28
N CYS A 20 1.43 -12.48 11.76
CA CYS A 20 0.63 -11.36 11.22
C CYS A 20 1.45 -10.30 10.48
N MET A 21 2.75 -10.50 10.27
CA MET A 21 3.56 -9.55 9.49
C MET A 21 3.50 -9.92 8.01
N SER A 22 2.61 -9.26 7.28
CA SER A 22 2.66 -9.28 5.81
C SER A 22 4.03 -8.83 5.33
N GLY A 23 4.61 -9.54 4.37
CA GLY A 23 5.95 -9.26 3.85
C GLY A 23 6.07 -7.87 3.20
N PRO A 24 7.30 -7.42 2.91
CA PRO A 24 7.51 -6.13 2.26
C PRO A 24 6.88 -6.13 0.87
N ILE A 25 6.33 -4.98 0.46
CA ILE A 25 5.93 -4.76 -0.93
C ILE A 25 7.20 -4.51 -1.75
N ASN A 26 7.47 -5.39 -2.70
CA ASN A 26 8.67 -5.32 -3.53
C ASN A 26 8.39 -4.63 -4.87
N LEU A 27 9.35 -3.84 -5.32
CA LEU A 27 9.36 -3.28 -6.67
C LEU A 27 9.70 -4.37 -7.68
N THR A 28 9.03 -4.38 -8.81
CA THR A 28 9.33 -5.24 -9.96
C THR A 28 10.19 -4.47 -10.95
N GLY A 29 11.35 -5.03 -11.29
CA GLY A 29 12.28 -4.42 -12.23
C GLY A 29 13.11 -3.27 -11.66
N SER A 30 13.88 -2.63 -12.55
CA SER A 30 14.69 -1.46 -12.20
C SER A 30 13.86 -0.19 -12.34
N VAL A 31 13.74 0.56 -11.26
CA VAL A 31 13.04 1.85 -11.20
C VAL A 31 14.06 2.95 -10.95
N ALA A 32 14.09 3.94 -11.83
CA ALA A 32 15.00 5.07 -11.66
C ALA A 32 14.68 5.85 -10.38
N PRO A 33 15.70 6.27 -9.61
CA PRO A 33 15.50 7.09 -8.42
C PRO A 33 14.74 8.38 -8.73
N ILE A 34 14.15 8.97 -7.71
CA ILE A 34 13.45 10.25 -7.76
C ILE A 34 14.04 11.21 -6.73
N ASN A 35 13.88 12.51 -6.97
CA ASN A 35 14.20 13.53 -5.99
C ASN A 35 12.95 13.92 -5.15
N SER A 36 13.15 14.74 -4.13
CA SER A 36 12.07 15.16 -3.23
C SER A 36 10.93 15.94 -3.92
N SER A 37 11.21 16.68 -5.01
CA SER A 37 10.19 17.43 -5.75
C SER A 37 9.29 16.52 -6.60
N GLN A 38 9.73 15.29 -6.87
CA GLN A 38 9.03 14.25 -7.61
C GLN A 38 8.17 13.34 -6.73
N LYS A 39 8.09 13.61 -5.43
CA LYS A 39 7.21 12.89 -4.49
C LYS A 39 5.74 13.23 -4.74
N LYS A 40 5.24 12.82 -5.90
CA LYS A 40 3.86 13.06 -6.36
C LYS A 40 3.26 11.75 -6.86
N VAL A 41 2.09 11.41 -6.33
CA VAL A 41 1.33 10.25 -6.75
C VAL A 41 -0.05 10.68 -7.27
N LEU A 42 -0.48 10.04 -8.33
CA LEU A 42 -1.85 10.05 -8.81
C LEU A 42 -2.52 8.78 -8.32
N VAL A 43 -3.72 8.85 -7.78
CA VAL A 43 -4.42 7.67 -7.27
C VAL A 43 -5.77 7.52 -7.93
N ALA A 44 -6.06 6.31 -8.38
CA ALA A 44 -7.35 5.90 -8.87
C ALA A 44 -7.93 4.84 -7.92
N TYR A 45 -9.10 5.13 -7.36
CA TYR A 45 -9.82 4.19 -6.50
C TYR A 45 -11.01 3.59 -7.22
N TYR A 46 -11.13 2.28 -7.20
CA TYR A 46 -12.41 1.66 -7.51
C TYR A 46 -13.47 2.17 -6.52
N PRO A 47 -14.68 2.55 -6.95
CA PRO A 47 -15.64 3.30 -6.10
C PRO A 47 -16.00 2.60 -4.79
N GLU A 48 -16.12 1.26 -4.81
CA GLU A 48 -16.42 0.48 -3.63
C GLU A 48 -15.28 0.55 -2.60
N HIS A 49 -15.59 0.96 -1.38
CA HIS A 49 -14.64 1.17 -0.28
C HIS A 49 -13.58 2.28 -0.50
N ALA A 50 -13.73 3.11 -1.54
CA ALA A 50 -12.79 4.17 -1.88
C ALA A 50 -12.49 5.10 -0.69
N GLY A 51 -13.49 5.45 0.12
CA GLY A 51 -13.31 6.35 1.27
C GLY A 51 -12.32 5.83 2.31
N LYS A 52 -12.33 4.53 2.62
CA LYS A 52 -11.38 3.92 3.57
C LYS A 52 -9.96 3.93 3.00
N TRP A 53 -9.79 3.50 1.76
CA TRP A 53 -8.49 3.49 1.09
C TRP A 53 -7.91 4.88 0.92
N ARG A 54 -8.74 5.89 0.60
CA ARG A 54 -8.33 7.30 0.51
C ARG A 54 -7.76 7.78 1.84
N SER A 55 -8.51 7.62 2.93
CA SER A 55 -8.10 8.06 4.27
C SER A 55 -6.76 7.43 4.70
N ASP A 56 -6.60 6.12 4.50
CA ASP A 56 -5.39 5.41 4.90
C ASP A 56 -4.18 5.80 4.04
N LEU A 57 -4.41 5.99 2.74
CA LEU A 57 -3.36 6.38 1.80
C LEU A 57 -2.91 7.83 2.06
N GLU A 58 -3.85 8.77 2.26
CA GLU A 58 -3.54 10.15 2.63
C GLU A 58 -2.70 10.21 3.92
N THR A 59 -3.06 9.41 4.93
CA THR A 59 -2.31 9.35 6.19
C THR A 59 -0.90 8.80 5.96
N SER A 60 -0.78 7.63 5.32
CA SER A 60 0.49 6.93 5.16
C SER A 60 1.50 7.69 4.28
N PHE A 61 1.01 8.31 3.22
CA PHE A 61 1.82 9.11 2.29
C PHE A 61 2.06 10.52 2.81
N GLY A 62 1.06 11.13 3.47
CA GLY A 62 1.16 12.47 4.05
C GLY A 62 2.28 12.59 5.09
N ILE A 63 2.40 11.62 5.99
CA ILE A 63 3.49 11.53 6.99
C ILE A 63 4.86 11.57 6.29
N ARG A 64 4.98 11.04 5.08
CA ARG A 64 6.21 11.00 4.28
C ARG A 64 6.34 12.14 3.30
N LYS A 65 5.47 13.15 3.40
CA LYS A 65 5.46 14.37 2.56
C LYS A 65 5.29 14.08 1.06
N TRP A 66 4.47 13.11 0.72
CA TRP A 66 4.02 12.88 -0.66
C TRP A 66 2.85 13.79 -0.98
N LYS A 67 2.83 14.33 -2.20
CA LYS A 67 1.66 15.02 -2.74
C LYS A 67 0.77 13.99 -3.43
N ILE A 68 -0.50 13.96 -3.07
CA ILE A 68 -1.50 13.05 -3.61
C ILE A 68 -2.49 13.85 -4.44
N ASN A 69 -2.74 13.39 -5.67
CA ASN A 69 -3.83 13.84 -6.52
C ASN A 69 -4.68 12.61 -6.88
N GLU A 70 -5.94 12.83 -7.20
CA GLU A 70 -6.86 11.76 -7.59
C GLU A 70 -7.27 11.89 -9.06
N ILE A 71 -7.62 10.76 -9.66
CA ILE A 71 -8.23 10.64 -10.97
C ILE A 71 -9.41 9.65 -10.88
N GLY A 72 -10.45 9.85 -11.66
CA GLY A 72 -11.55 8.89 -11.76
C GLY A 72 -11.04 7.52 -12.21
N PHE A 73 -11.47 6.45 -11.53
CA PHE A 73 -11.02 5.10 -11.83
C PHE A 73 -11.16 4.75 -13.33
N TRP A 74 -12.30 5.11 -13.91
CA TRP A 74 -12.63 4.86 -15.33
C TRP A 74 -11.95 5.84 -16.30
N GLU A 75 -11.37 6.93 -15.79
CA GLU A 75 -10.65 7.92 -16.60
C GLU A 75 -9.20 7.51 -16.88
N VAL A 76 -8.67 6.54 -16.12
CA VAL A 76 -7.26 6.09 -16.23
C VAL A 76 -6.94 5.63 -17.64
N GLU A 77 -7.83 4.88 -18.30
CA GLU A 77 -7.61 4.37 -19.65
C GLU A 77 -7.74 5.45 -20.73
N GLN A 78 -8.51 6.51 -20.47
CA GLN A 78 -8.81 7.57 -21.44
C GLN A 78 -7.83 8.74 -21.37
N THR A 79 -7.08 8.86 -20.27
CA THR A 79 -6.20 9.99 -20.02
C THR A 79 -4.78 9.71 -20.49
N ASN A 80 -4.16 10.71 -21.16
CA ASN A 80 -2.74 10.62 -21.47
C ASN A 80 -1.89 10.86 -20.21
N LEU A 81 -1.66 9.81 -19.44
CA LEU A 81 -1.02 9.85 -18.14
C LEU A 81 0.43 10.31 -18.21
N ARG A 82 1.13 10.15 -19.35
CA ARG A 82 2.52 10.61 -19.53
C ARG A 82 2.68 12.13 -19.54
N LYS A 83 1.58 12.87 -19.75
CA LYS A 83 1.59 14.35 -19.69
C LYS A 83 1.33 14.89 -18.29
N ARG A 84 1.10 14.01 -17.32
CA ARG A 84 0.84 14.39 -15.94
C ARG A 84 2.13 14.77 -15.21
N SER A 85 2.01 15.60 -14.19
CA SER A 85 3.15 16.03 -13.35
C SER A 85 3.46 15.06 -12.21
N GLU A 86 2.62 14.07 -12.00
CA GLU A 86 2.82 13.03 -11.01
C GLU A 86 3.85 12.00 -11.50
N THR A 87 4.58 11.43 -10.55
CA THR A 87 5.64 10.45 -10.86
C THR A 87 5.09 9.03 -10.93
N PHE A 88 4.15 8.71 -10.04
CA PHE A 88 3.56 7.38 -9.99
C PHE A 88 2.04 7.44 -10.05
N LEU A 89 1.44 6.41 -10.66
CA LEU A 89 0.02 6.13 -10.57
C LEU A 89 -0.19 4.90 -9.67
N ILE A 90 -1.02 5.05 -8.67
CA ILE A 90 -1.50 3.96 -7.81
C ILE A 90 -2.93 3.64 -8.22
N VAL A 91 -3.20 2.41 -8.59
CA VAL A 91 -4.54 1.91 -8.89
C VAL A 91 -4.97 0.96 -7.77
N VAL A 92 -5.93 1.39 -6.97
CA VAL A 92 -6.62 0.57 -5.99
C VAL A 92 -7.82 -0.05 -6.69
N ASP A 93 -7.69 -1.32 -7.07
CA ASP A 93 -8.71 -2.05 -7.80
C ASP A 93 -9.86 -2.47 -6.89
N LYS A 94 -10.85 -3.17 -7.44
CA LYS A 94 -11.99 -3.65 -6.67
C LYS A 94 -11.51 -4.46 -5.46
N MET A 95 -11.82 -3.94 -4.27
CA MET A 95 -11.47 -4.56 -3.00
C MET A 95 -12.68 -5.26 -2.41
N ILE A 96 -12.47 -6.50 -1.95
CA ILE A 96 -13.45 -7.26 -1.20
C ILE A 96 -13.18 -7.02 0.28
N LYS A 97 -14.16 -6.45 0.98
CA LYS A 97 -14.07 -6.28 2.43
C LYS A 97 -14.31 -7.63 3.11
N GLU A 98 -13.35 -8.05 3.91
CA GLU A 98 -13.43 -9.31 4.64
C GLU A 98 -14.17 -9.13 5.98
N ASN A 99 -15.01 -10.10 6.31
CA ASN A 99 -15.73 -10.13 7.59
C ASN A 99 -14.85 -10.71 8.71
N HIS A 100 -13.63 -10.19 8.87
CA HIS A 100 -12.78 -10.55 9.98
C HIS A 100 -13.10 -9.67 11.19
N GLN A 101 -13.50 -10.30 12.29
CA GLN A 101 -13.54 -9.62 13.59
C GLN A 101 -12.11 -9.58 14.14
N SER A 102 -11.41 -8.49 13.87
CA SER A 102 -10.16 -8.19 14.56
C SER A 102 -10.47 -7.74 15.98
N MET A 103 -9.77 -8.27 16.97
CA MET A 103 -9.82 -7.77 18.35
C MET A 103 -9.42 -6.28 18.46
N LEU A 104 -8.75 -5.74 17.45
CA LEU A 104 -8.27 -4.34 17.39
C LEU A 104 -9.10 -3.45 16.45
N GLY A 105 -10.20 -3.95 15.90
CA GLY A 105 -11.14 -3.13 15.10
C GLY A 105 -10.64 -2.76 13.69
N GLY A 106 -9.62 -3.44 13.14
CA GLY A 106 -9.12 -3.21 11.77
C GLY A 106 -10.13 -3.61 10.69
N THR A 107 -10.05 -2.95 9.55
CA THR A 107 -10.81 -3.33 8.34
C THR A 107 -9.88 -4.03 7.36
N PHE A 108 -10.20 -5.28 7.05
CA PHE A 108 -9.40 -6.15 6.19
C PHE A 108 -10.01 -6.25 4.80
N PHE A 109 -9.12 -6.39 3.82
CA PHE A 109 -9.48 -6.48 2.41
C PHE A 109 -8.68 -7.58 1.70
N SER A 110 -9.28 -8.11 0.64
CA SER A 110 -8.61 -8.89 -0.39
C SER A 110 -8.82 -8.22 -1.74
N GLY A 111 -7.83 -8.23 -2.61
CA GLY A 111 -7.89 -7.57 -3.90
C GLY A 111 -6.51 -7.29 -4.49
N ASN A 112 -6.41 -6.25 -5.32
CA ASN A 112 -5.15 -5.92 -6.01
C ASN A 112 -4.84 -4.42 -5.94
N ILE A 113 -3.56 -4.10 -5.77
CA ILE A 113 -3.02 -2.75 -5.98
C ILE A 113 -1.92 -2.83 -7.03
N SER A 114 -2.04 -2.00 -8.04
CA SER A 114 -1.00 -1.81 -9.06
C SER A 114 -0.38 -0.43 -8.96
N VAL A 115 0.94 -0.33 -9.16
CA VAL A 115 1.63 0.96 -9.27
C VAL A 115 2.38 1.02 -10.58
N TYR A 116 2.25 2.15 -11.25
CA TYR A 116 2.92 2.44 -12.53
C TYR A 116 3.84 3.64 -12.36
N ASP A 117 5.04 3.56 -12.92
CA ASP A 117 5.92 4.71 -13.10
C ASP A 117 5.45 5.49 -14.33
N LEU A 118 4.90 6.68 -14.13
CA LEU A 118 4.34 7.49 -15.22
C LEU A 118 5.40 8.03 -16.18
N ARG A 119 6.66 8.06 -15.77
CA ARG A 119 7.79 8.49 -16.62
C ARG A 119 8.08 7.47 -17.72
N THR A 120 7.90 6.19 -17.42
CA THR A 120 8.18 5.07 -18.33
C THR A 120 6.93 4.37 -18.83
N GLY A 121 5.84 4.44 -18.09
CA GLY A 121 4.60 3.69 -18.31
C GLY A 121 4.65 2.25 -17.77
N ASN A 122 5.75 1.85 -17.13
CA ASN A 122 5.92 0.49 -16.64
C ASN A 122 5.18 0.27 -15.31
N LYS A 123 4.57 -0.90 -15.17
CA LYS A 123 4.05 -1.36 -13.88
C LYS A 123 5.25 -1.77 -13.01
N ILE A 124 5.38 -1.14 -11.84
CA ILE A 124 6.49 -1.35 -10.91
C ILE A 124 6.08 -2.07 -9.63
N ILE A 125 4.79 -2.14 -9.34
CA ILE A 125 4.22 -2.94 -8.25
C ILE A 125 2.95 -3.60 -8.76
N ASN A 126 2.78 -4.88 -8.47
CA ASN A 126 1.54 -5.61 -8.60
C ASN A 126 1.35 -6.43 -7.31
N TYR A 127 0.54 -5.90 -6.42
CA TYR A 127 0.38 -6.45 -5.08
C TYR A 127 -1.02 -7.05 -4.90
N ASN A 128 -1.07 -8.36 -4.71
CA ASN A 128 -2.29 -9.09 -4.41
C ASN A 128 -2.45 -9.16 -2.88
N LEU A 129 -3.50 -8.53 -2.38
CA LEU A 129 -3.87 -8.58 -0.97
C LEU A 129 -4.66 -9.87 -0.69
N SER A 130 -4.37 -10.49 0.43
CA SER A 130 -5.12 -11.63 0.95
C SER A 130 -5.41 -11.40 2.43
N THR A 131 -6.58 -10.86 2.72
CA THR A 131 -7.03 -10.55 4.09
C THR A 131 -6.05 -9.67 4.86
N GLU A 132 -5.77 -8.48 4.33
CA GLU A 132 -4.84 -7.51 4.90
C GLU A 132 -5.53 -6.21 5.30
N GLU A 133 -5.00 -5.55 6.33
CA GLU A 133 -5.50 -4.24 6.77
C GLU A 133 -5.03 -3.14 5.81
N SER A 134 -5.97 -2.30 5.35
CA SER A 134 -5.69 -1.24 4.36
C SER A 134 -4.62 -0.25 4.82
N PHE A 135 -4.59 0.11 6.12
CA PHE A 135 -3.59 1.03 6.66
C PHE A 135 -2.17 0.42 6.65
N ASP A 136 -2.04 -0.87 6.98
CA ASP A 136 -0.74 -1.54 6.91
C ASP A 136 -0.23 -1.62 5.47
N VAL A 137 -1.11 -1.99 4.53
CA VAL A 137 -0.78 -2.05 3.10
C VAL A 137 -0.33 -0.70 2.56
N THR A 138 -1.07 0.38 2.83
CA THR A 138 -0.72 1.73 2.37
C THR A 138 0.57 2.24 3.00
N THR A 139 0.86 1.88 4.25
CA THR A 139 2.12 2.20 4.95
C THR A 139 3.31 1.51 4.29
N ARG A 140 3.20 0.22 3.98
CA ARG A 140 4.25 -0.55 3.28
C ARG A 140 4.46 -0.03 1.85
N LEU A 141 3.39 0.34 1.16
CA LEU A 141 3.44 0.94 -0.17
C LEU A 141 4.20 2.28 -0.16
N ALA A 142 3.85 3.17 0.77
CA ALA A 142 4.52 4.46 0.93
C ALA A 142 6.01 4.30 1.31
N LYS A 143 6.36 3.25 2.08
CA LYS A 143 7.75 2.91 2.40
C LYS A 143 8.51 2.41 1.16
N ALA A 144 7.90 1.53 0.36
CA ALA A 144 8.50 0.99 -0.85
C ALA A 144 8.83 2.10 -1.86
N LEU A 145 7.88 3.00 -2.15
CA LEU A 145 8.12 4.15 -3.03
C LEU A 145 9.06 5.19 -2.40
N GLY A 146 9.03 5.34 -1.07
CA GLY A 146 9.97 6.20 -0.33
C GLY A 146 11.42 5.76 -0.45
N GLY A 147 11.70 4.47 -0.65
CA GLY A 147 13.03 3.94 -0.90
C GLY A 147 13.65 4.39 -2.23
N LEU A 148 12.85 4.91 -3.15
CA LEU A 148 13.33 5.45 -4.43
C LEU A 148 13.81 6.92 -4.32
N VAL A 149 13.55 7.59 -3.21
CA VAL A 149 13.88 9.01 -3.03
C VAL A 149 15.36 9.14 -2.68
N THR A 150 16.13 9.78 -3.56
CA THR A 150 17.52 10.16 -3.26
C THR A 150 17.56 11.34 -2.30
N LYS A 151 18.55 11.31 -1.41
CA LYS A 151 18.83 12.40 -0.47
C LYS A 151 19.44 13.60 -1.17
#